data_145442fd8a10471de4a34b5650853d27
#
_entry.id   145442fd8a10471de4a34b5650853d27
#
_cell.length_a   1.000
_cell.length_b   1.000
_cell.length_c   1.000
_cell.angle_alpha   90.00
_cell.angle_beta   90.00
_cell.angle_gamma   90.00
#
_symmetry.space_group_name_H-M   'P 1'
#
loop_
_entity.id
_entity.type
_entity.pdbx_description
1 polymer ?
#
loop_
_entity_poly.entity_id
_entity_poly.type
_entity_poly.pdbx_seq_one_letter_code
_entity_poly.pdbx_strand_id
1 'polypeptide(L)'
;RWIATIMVLWGIASTATMFATGPTSLYVLRILVGITEAGFLPGILLYLTFWFPAYFRARANALFMVAMPVTTALGSIVSGYILSLDGVMALKGWQWLFLLEGFPSVLLGIMVWFWLDDSPDKAKWLTKEDKKCLQEMMDNDRLTLVQPEGAISHHAMQQRSMWREIFTPVVMMYTLAYFCLTNTLSAISIWTPQILQSFNQGSSNITIGLLAAVPQICTILGMIYWSRHSDRRQERRHHTALPYLFAAAGWLLASATDHNMIQMLGIIMASIGSFSAMAIFWTTPDQSISLRARAIGIAVINATGNIGSALSPFMIGWLKDLTGSFNSGLWFVAALLVIGAGIIWAIPMQSSRPRATP
;
A
#
# COMPACT_ATOMS: atom_id res chain seq x y z
N ARG A 1 -12.32 7.84 -17.58
CA ARG A 1 -13.60 8.20 -16.89
C ARG A 1 -13.84 7.38 -15.63
N TRP A 2 -13.54 6.07 -15.59
CA TRP A 2 -13.70 5.22 -14.41
C TRP A 2 -13.02 5.79 -13.16
N ILE A 3 -11.75 6.19 -13.28
CA ILE A 3 -10.97 6.80 -12.18
C ILE A 3 -11.64 8.07 -11.66
N ALA A 4 -12.08 8.95 -12.56
CA ALA A 4 -12.77 10.19 -12.20
C ALA A 4 -14.07 9.94 -11.44
N THR A 5 -14.89 8.98 -11.90
CA THR A 5 -16.14 8.58 -11.21
C THR A 5 -15.86 8.10 -9.79
N ILE A 6 -14.86 7.23 -9.61
CA ILE A 6 -14.45 6.74 -8.29
C ILE A 6 -14.01 7.89 -7.39
N MET A 7 -13.15 8.79 -7.89
CA MET A 7 -12.67 9.94 -7.12
C MET A 7 -13.82 10.84 -6.63
N VAL A 8 -14.81 11.10 -7.50
CA VAL A 8 -15.98 11.91 -7.13
C VAL A 8 -16.83 11.19 -6.07
N LEU A 9 -17.16 9.92 -6.29
CA LEU A 9 -17.99 9.15 -5.36
C LEU A 9 -17.31 8.97 -4.00
N TRP A 10 -16.02 8.63 -4.01
CA TRP A 10 -15.22 8.50 -2.80
C TRP A 10 -15.10 9.85 -2.07
N GLY A 11 -14.82 10.94 -2.78
CA GLY A 11 -14.74 12.27 -2.20
C GLY A 11 -16.05 12.71 -1.55
N ILE A 12 -17.20 12.44 -2.20
CA ILE A 12 -18.53 12.72 -1.63
C ILE A 12 -18.76 11.88 -0.36
N ALA A 13 -18.50 10.57 -0.42
CA ALA A 13 -18.69 9.66 0.72
C ALA A 13 -17.78 10.04 1.91
N SER A 14 -16.51 10.41 1.62
CA SER A 14 -15.57 10.89 2.63
C SER A 14 -16.04 12.20 3.26
N THR A 15 -16.39 13.20 2.45
CA THR A 15 -16.92 14.50 2.94
C THR A 15 -18.20 14.29 3.76
N ALA A 16 -19.11 13.40 3.32
CA ALA A 16 -20.35 13.12 4.04
C ALA A 16 -20.09 12.55 5.45
N THR A 17 -18.89 12.03 5.73
CA THR A 17 -18.54 11.53 7.07
C THR A 17 -18.57 12.67 8.12
N MET A 18 -18.42 13.93 7.72
CA MET A 18 -18.56 15.07 8.64
C MET A 18 -19.94 15.15 9.32
N PHE A 19 -20.97 14.56 8.71
CA PHE A 19 -22.34 14.54 9.24
C PHE A 19 -22.65 13.33 10.11
N ALA A 20 -21.63 12.50 10.46
CA ALA A 20 -21.83 11.35 11.33
C ALA A 20 -22.29 11.82 12.73
N THR A 21 -23.43 11.30 13.19
CA THR A 21 -24.04 11.65 14.49
C THR A 21 -23.86 10.56 15.55
N GLY A 22 -23.37 9.38 15.15
CA GLY A 22 -23.17 8.26 16.07
C GLY A 22 -22.46 7.08 15.40
N PRO A 23 -22.19 5.99 16.14
CA PRO A 23 -21.43 4.84 15.63
C PRO A 23 -22.05 4.22 14.36
N THR A 24 -23.36 4.04 14.33
CA THR A 24 -24.06 3.42 13.19
C THR A 24 -23.90 4.27 11.92
N SER A 25 -24.12 5.58 12.00
CA SER A 25 -23.94 6.47 10.86
C SER A 25 -22.49 6.49 10.39
N LEU A 26 -21.52 6.45 11.30
CA LEU A 26 -20.10 6.35 10.98
C LEU A 26 -19.79 5.04 10.23
N TYR A 27 -20.30 3.91 10.71
CA TYR A 27 -20.07 2.62 10.04
C TYR A 27 -20.64 2.59 8.63
N VAL A 28 -21.87 3.09 8.43
CA VAL A 28 -22.50 3.16 7.09
C VAL A 28 -21.65 4.02 6.14
N LEU A 29 -21.24 5.20 6.58
CA LEU A 29 -20.42 6.10 5.77
C LEU A 29 -19.05 5.50 5.46
N ARG A 30 -18.41 4.80 6.41
CA ARG A 30 -17.15 4.09 6.18
C ARG A 30 -17.27 2.92 5.20
N ILE A 31 -18.38 2.19 5.24
CA ILE A 31 -18.66 1.14 4.24
C ILE A 31 -18.82 1.77 2.86
N LEU A 32 -19.53 2.89 2.74
CA LEU A 32 -19.68 3.61 1.46
C LEU A 32 -18.33 4.10 0.93
N VAL A 33 -17.47 4.69 1.78
CA VAL A 33 -16.11 5.06 1.40
C VAL A 33 -15.34 3.85 0.89
N GLY A 34 -15.36 2.72 1.61
CA GLY A 34 -14.66 1.50 1.20
C GLY A 34 -15.16 0.94 -0.14
N ILE A 35 -16.47 0.92 -0.38
CA ILE A 35 -17.06 0.47 -1.65
C ILE A 35 -16.62 1.37 -2.81
N THR A 36 -16.67 2.68 -2.61
CA THR A 36 -16.30 3.64 -3.64
C THR A 36 -14.80 3.70 -3.90
N GLU A 37 -13.96 3.44 -2.90
CA GLU A 37 -12.49 3.42 -3.02
C GLU A 37 -11.95 2.14 -3.65
N ALA A 38 -12.59 1.01 -3.46
CA ALA A 38 -12.08 -0.33 -3.79
C ALA A 38 -11.60 -0.49 -5.25
N GLY A 39 -12.21 0.22 -6.18
CA GLY A 39 -11.85 0.19 -7.61
C GLY A 39 -10.73 1.14 -8.02
N PHE A 40 -10.21 2.00 -7.12
CA PHE A 40 -9.25 3.05 -7.47
C PHE A 40 -7.88 2.47 -7.84
N LEU A 41 -7.25 1.72 -6.95
CA LEU A 41 -5.93 1.13 -7.21
C LEU A 41 -5.92 0.19 -8.41
N PRO A 42 -6.84 -0.78 -8.54
CA PRO A 42 -6.92 -1.61 -9.75
C PRO A 42 -7.15 -0.80 -11.02
N GLY A 43 -7.97 0.26 -10.93
CA GLY A 43 -8.24 1.17 -12.05
C GLY A 43 -7.00 1.92 -12.50
N ILE A 44 -6.18 2.44 -11.58
CA ILE A 44 -4.90 3.09 -11.88
C ILE A 44 -3.92 2.09 -12.50
N LEU A 45 -3.76 0.91 -11.91
CA LEU A 45 -2.85 -0.11 -12.44
C LEU A 45 -3.25 -0.52 -13.87
N LEU A 46 -4.55 -0.70 -14.12
CA LEU A 46 -5.06 -0.97 -15.46
C LEU A 46 -4.82 0.22 -16.42
N TYR A 47 -5.07 1.45 -15.96
CA TYR A 47 -4.82 2.66 -16.76
C TYR A 47 -3.35 2.77 -17.19
N LEU A 48 -2.41 2.49 -16.30
CA LEU A 48 -0.99 2.49 -16.62
C LEU A 48 -0.63 1.44 -17.70
N THR A 49 -1.39 0.35 -17.82
CA THR A 49 -1.17 -0.64 -18.90
C THR A 49 -1.54 -0.12 -20.28
N PHE A 50 -2.39 0.89 -20.39
CA PHE A 50 -2.75 1.52 -21.67
C PHE A 50 -1.74 2.58 -22.10
N TRP A 51 -0.97 3.14 -21.15
CA TRP A 51 -0.06 4.26 -21.42
C TRP A 51 1.42 3.88 -21.44
N PHE A 52 1.79 2.78 -20.77
CA PHE A 52 3.18 2.41 -20.61
C PHE A 52 3.46 0.99 -21.12
N PRO A 53 4.46 0.83 -22.02
CA PRO A 53 5.03 -0.48 -22.33
C PRO A 53 5.54 -1.18 -21.08
N ALA A 54 5.65 -2.53 -21.10
CA ALA A 54 6.00 -3.35 -19.94
C ALA A 54 7.29 -2.89 -19.26
N TYR A 55 8.29 -2.50 -20.03
CA TYR A 55 9.57 -2.01 -19.54
C TYR A 55 9.44 -0.75 -18.66
N PHE A 56 8.60 0.21 -19.04
CA PHE A 56 8.41 1.47 -18.29
C PHE A 56 7.34 1.37 -17.20
N ARG A 57 6.46 0.38 -17.27
CA ARG A 57 5.35 0.17 -16.34
C ARG A 57 5.83 -0.04 -14.90
N ALA A 58 6.92 -0.80 -14.72
CA ALA A 58 7.50 -1.03 -13.39
C ALA A 58 7.94 0.29 -12.75
N ARG A 59 8.52 1.21 -13.53
CA ARG A 59 8.94 2.53 -13.03
C ARG A 59 7.75 3.43 -12.73
N ALA A 60 6.72 3.40 -13.56
CA ALA A 60 5.48 4.16 -13.31
C ALA A 60 4.76 3.67 -12.02
N ASN A 61 4.66 2.36 -11.84
CA ASN A 61 4.12 1.76 -10.62
C ASN A 61 4.95 2.12 -9.39
N ALA A 62 6.27 2.10 -9.48
CA ALA A 62 7.14 2.48 -8.36
C ALA A 62 6.95 3.94 -7.96
N LEU A 63 6.84 4.86 -8.93
CA LEU A 63 6.54 6.27 -8.66
C LEU A 63 5.18 6.45 -7.99
N PHE A 64 4.17 5.69 -8.43
CA PHE A 64 2.85 5.69 -7.79
C PHE A 64 2.92 5.20 -6.33
N MET A 65 3.70 4.16 -6.05
CA MET A 65 3.87 3.64 -4.67
C MET A 65 4.61 4.61 -3.75
N VAL A 66 5.53 5.42 -4.27
CA VAL A 66 6.21 6.48 -3.49
C VAL A 66 5.21 7.56 -3.05
N ALA A 67 4.11 7.77 -3.78
CA ALA A 67 3.08 8.72 -3.38
C ALA A 67 2.45 8.38 -2.01
N MET A 68 2.36 7.10 -1.62
CA MET A 68 1.76 6.70 -0.35
C MET A 68 2.46 7.31 0.88
N PRO A 69 3.77 7.10 1.12
CA PRO A 69 4.43 7.72 2.27
C PRO A 69 4.54 9.25 2.14
N VAL A 70 4.60 9.79 0.92
CA VAL A 70 4.59 11.26 0.71
C VAL A 70 3.26 11.86 1.15
N THR A 71 2.15 11.29 0.70
CA THR A 71 0.81 11.78 1.09
C THR A 71 0.53 11.57 2.57
N THR A 72 1.03 10.48 3.18
CA THR A 72 0.90 10.27 4.62
C THR A 72 1.70 11.30 5.41
N ALA A 73 2.92 11.65 4.97
CA ALA A 73 3.73 12.69 5.61
C ALA A 73 3.06 14.07 5.53
N LEU A 74 2.66 14.48 4.33
CA LEU A 74 1.98 15.76 4.12
C LEU A 74 0.62 15.78 4.81
N GLY A 75 -0.14 14.71 4.71
CA GLY A 75 -1.45 14.54 5.35
C GLY A 75 -1.35 14.69 6.87
N SER A 76 -0.36 14.06 7.52
CA SER A 76 -0.18 14.18 8.97
C SER A 76 0.01 15.64 9.42
N ILE A 77 0.79 16.43 8.67
CA ILE A 77 1.00 17.85 8.96
C ILE A 77 -0.29 18.62 8.74
N VAL A 78 -0.91 18.46 7.57
CA VAL A 78 -2.14 19.18 7.20
C VAL A 78 -3.28 18.84 8.16
N SER A 79 -3.47 17.55 8.49
CA SER A 79 -4.48 17.08 9.43
C SER A 79 -4.26 17.66 10.84
N GLY A 80 -3.01 17.79 11.28
CA GLY A 80 -2.68 18.43 12.57
C GLY A 80 -3.14 19.90 12.62
N TYR A 81 -2.94 20.65 11.52
CA TYR A 81 -3.44 22.03 11.42
C TYR A 81 -4.96 22.10 11.31
N ILE A 82 -5.58 21.22 10.51
CA ILE A 82 -7.04 21.18 10.37
C ILE A 82 -7.71 20.88 11.72
N LEU A 83 -7.18 19.91 12.48
CA LEU A 83 -7.73 19.57 13.79
C LEU A 83 -7.65 20.72 14.81
N SER A 84 -6.75 21.69 14.62
CA SER A 84 -6.71 22.91 15.45
C SER A 84 -7.85 23.90 15.18
N LEU A 85 -8.63 23.70 14.11
CA LEU A 85 -9.83 24.48 13.79
C LEU A 85 -11.05 24.06 14.63
N ASP A 86 -10.86 23.27 15.70
CA ASP A 86 -11.94 22.85 16.58
C ASP A 86 -12.71 24.04 17.14
N GLY A 87 -14.06 24.01 17.03
CA GLY A 87 -14.94 25.10 17.43
C GLY A 87 -15.14 26.22 16.41
N VAL A 88 -14.37 26.30 15.32
CA VAL A 88 -14.55 27.28 14.26
C VAL A 88 -15.85 26.96 13.51
N MET A 89 -16.71 27.96 13.31
CA MET A 89 -18.05 27.84 12.70
C MET A 89 -18.94 26.76 13.36
N ALA A 90 -18.79 26.55 14.64
CA ALA A 90 -19.49 25.55 15.45
C ALA A 90 -19.24 24.07 14.98
N LEU A 91 -18.21 23.84 14.16
CA LEU A 91 -17.79 22.52 13.72
C LEU A 91 -16.64 22.02 14.60
N LYS A 92 -16.62 20.69 14.83
CA LYS A 92 -15.52 20.02 15.51
C LYS A 92 -14.33 19.84 14.55
N GLY A 93 -13.11 19.80 15.07
CA GLY A 93 -11.89 19.65 14.26
C GLY A 93 -11.93 18.44 13.32
N TRP A 94 -12.50 17.30 13.74
CA TRP A 94 -12.65 16.13 12.88
C TRP A 94 -13.64 16.33 11.73
N GLN A 95 -14.66 17.20 11.87
CA GLN A 95 -15.59 17.52 10.80
C GLN A 95 -14.90 18.36 9.72
N TRP A 96 -14.07 19.32 10.15
CA TRP A 96 -13.20 20.07 9.24
C TRP A 96 -12.25 19.16 8.48
N LEU A 97 -11.71 18.12 9.13
CA LEU A 97 -10.82 17.15 8.49
C LEU A 97 -11.51 16.46 7.31
N PHE A 98 -12.71 15.90 7.51
CA PHE A 98 -13.45 15.24 6.44
C PHE A 98 -13.89 16.19 5.33
N LEU A 99 -14.22 17.44 5.67
CA LEU A 99 -14.56 18.44 4.68
C LEU A 99 -13.36 18.83 3.83
N LEU A 100 -12.25 19.23 4.46
CA LEU A 100 -11.09 19.78 3.76
C LEU A 100 -10.21 18.72 3.08
N GLU A 101 -10.25 17.48 3.51
CA GLU A 101 -9.53 16.36 2.85
C GLU A 101 -10.42 15.62 1.83
N GLY A 102 -11.73 15.52 2.08
CA GLY A 102 -12.66 14.85 1.18
C GLY A 102 -13.06 15.70 -0.03
N PHE A 103 -13.40 16.97 0.17
CA PHE A 103 -13.89 17.85 -0.89
C PHE A 103 -12.88 18.07 -2.04
N PRO A 104 -11.57 18.24 -1.80
CA PRO A 104 -10.59 18.32 -2.88
C PRO A 104 -10.59 17.11 -3.81
N SER A 105 -10.88 15.90 -3.29
CA SER A 105 -11.00 14.70 -4.12
C SER A 105 -12.15 14.78 -5.11
N VAL A 106 -13.26 15.44 -4.74
CA VAL A 106 -14.39 15.69 -5.66
C VAL A 106 -13.95 16.63 -6.77
N LEU A 107 -13.31 17.76 -6.41
CA LEU A 107 -12.84 18.74 -7.39
C LEU A 107 -11.82 18.13 -8.35
N LEU A 108 -10.85 17.38 -7.82
CA LEU A 108 -9.86 16.67 -8.62
C LEU A 108 -10.51 15.60 -9.51
N GLY A 109 -11.51 14.87 -9.01
CA GLY A 109 -12.26 13.90 -9.80
C GLY A 109 -12.99 14.54 -10.99
N ILE A 110 -13.62 15.70 -10.78
CA ILE A 110 -14.25 16.49 -11.83
C ILE A 110 -13.19 16.96 -12.84
N MET A 111 -12.05 17.47 -12.37
CA MET A 111 -10.95 17.90 -13.23
C MET A 111 -10.40 16.73 -14.07
N VAL A 112 -10.17 15.56 -13.44
CA VAL A 112 -9.71 14.33 -14.11
C VAL A 112 -10.71 13.88 -15.17
N TRP A 113 -12.01 14.07 -14.96
CA TRP A 113 -13.05 13.72 -15.94
C TRP A 113 -12.86 14.45 -17.28
N PHE A 114 -12.43 15.69 -17.25
CA PHE A 114 -12.27 16.53 -18.45
C PHE A 114 -10.84 16.47 -19.03
N TRP A 115 -9.83 16.25 -18.22
CA TRP A 115 -8.43 16.37 -18.62
C TRP A 115 -7.73 15.05 -18.85
N LEU A 116 -8.17 13.95 -18.22
CA LEU A 116 -7.50 12.68 -18.34
C LEU A 116 -8.09 11.88 -19.51
N ASP A 117 -7.28 11.72 -20.58
CA ASP A 117 -7.66 10.88 -21.71
C ASP A 117 -7.64 9.40 -21.33
N ASP A 118 -8.63 8.62 -21.79
CA ASP A 118 -8.76 7.19 -21.45
C ASP A 118 -7.65 6.33 -22.07
N SER A 119 -7.12 6.74 -23.21
CA SER A 119 -6.09 6.00 -23.98
C SER A 119 -5.25 6.95 -24.82
N PRO A 120 -4.02 6.56 -25.22
CA PRO A 120 -3.16 7.36 -26.10
C PRO A 120 -3.82 7.77 -27.42
N ASP A 121 -4.67 6.92 -27.97
CA ASP A 121 -5.37 7.21 -29.25
C ASP A 121 -6.27 8.43 -29.16
N LYS A 122 -6.89 8.65 -27.98
CA LYS A 122 -7.79 9.77 -27.70
C LYS A 122 -7.05 11.04 -27.28
N ALA A 123 -5.79 10.93 -26.90
CA ALA A 123 -5.00 12.05 -26.42
C ALA A 123 -4.75 13.08 -27.51
N LYS A 124 -5.20 14.32 -27.32
CA LYS A 124 -5.07 15.41 -28.28
C LYS A 124 -3.69 16.04 -28.28
N TRP A 125 -2.93 15.87 -27.19
CA TRP A 125 -1.59 16.42 -26.98
C TRP A 125 -0.46 15.57 -27.54
N LEU A 126 -0.75 14.29 -27.93
CA LEU A 126 0.19 13.41 -28.60
C LEU A 126 0.14 13.62 -30.12
N THR A 127 1.32 13.73 -30.75
CA THR A 127 1.41 13.77 -32.20
C THR A 127 1.03 12.42 -32.82
N LYS A 128 0.74 12.39 -34.11
CA LYS A 128 0.41 11.14 -34.81
C LYS A 128 1.61 10.16 -34.82
N GLU A 129 2.83 10.71 -34.90
CA GLU A 129 4.07 9.94 -34.83
C GLU A 129 4.29 9.32 -33.44
N ASP A 130 4.07 10.10 -32.38
CA ASP A 130 4.19 9.60 -31.01
C ASP A 130 3.19 8.47 -30.72
N LYS A 131 1.93 8.61 -31.17
CA LYS A 131 0.90 7.57 -31.03
C LYS A 131 1.32 6.29 -31.74
N LYS A 132 1.83 6.41 -32.97
CA LYS A 132 2.29 5.26 -33.73
C LYS A 132 3.47 4.57 -33.07
N CYS A 133 4.48 5.34 -32.66
CA CYS A 133 5.64 4.81 -31.95
C CYS A 133 5.24 4.08 -30.65
N LEU A 134 4.36 4.68 -29.85
CA LEU A 134 3.86 4.06 -28.63
C LEU A 134 3.09 2.76 -28.92
N GLN A 135 2.26 2.75 -29.95
CA GLN A 135 1.50 1.57 -30.35
C GLN A 135 2.42 0.44 -30.83
N GLU A 136 3.43 0.75 -31.63
CA GLU A 136 4.45 -0.21 -32.06
C GLU A 136 5.22 -0.82 -30.86
N MET A 137 5.58 0.01 -29.86
CA MET A 137 6.22 -0.47 -28.63
C MET A 137 5.31 -1.40 -27.84
N MET A 138 4.02 -1.07 -27.73
CA MET A 138 3.05 -1.90 -27.02
C MET A 138 2.73 -3.20 -27.76
N ASP A 139 2.67 -3.19 -29.08
CA ASP A 139 2.43 -4.38 -29.89
C ASP A 139 3.65 -5.31 -29.87
N ASN A 140 4.87 -4.78 -29.86
CA ASN A 140 6.09 -5.57 -29.65
C ASN A 140 6.11 -6.24 -28.27
N ASP A 141 5.68 -5.54 -27.22
CA ASP A 141 5.52 -6.13 -25.89
C ASP A 141 4.51 -7.29 -25.89
N ARG A 142 3.38 -7.13 -26.58
CA ARG A 142 2.37 -8.20 -26.73
C ARG A 142 2.94 -9.40 -27.47
N LEU A 143 3.69 -9.18 -28.53
CA LEU A 143 4.32 -10.26 -29.30
C LEU A 143 5.37 -11.02 -28.48
N THR A 144 6.15 -10.34 -27.64
CA THR A 144 7.12 -10.99 -26.74
C THR A 144 6.44 -11.80 -25.63
N LEU A 145 5.25 -11.41 -25.20
CA LEU A 145 4.44 -12.15 -24.23
C LEU A 145 3.71 -13.35 -24.87
N VAL A 146 3.49 -13.34 -26.17
CA VAL A 146 2.79 -14.38 -26.95
C VAL A 146 3.76 -15.39 -27.58
N GLN A 147 5.10 -15.24 -27.44
CA GLN A 147 5.99 -16.31 -27.91
C GLN A 147 5.66 -17.63 -27.21
N PRO A 148 5.27 -18.67 -27.97
CA PRO A 148 4.97 -19.95 -27.42
C PRO A 148 6.29 -20.59 -26.94
N GLU A 149 6.49 -20.68 -25.64
CA GLU A 149 7.31 -21.76 -25.10
C GLU A 149 6.67 -23.06 -25.61
N GLY A 150 7.39 -23.75 -26.48
CA GLY A 150 7.13 -24.98 -27.18
C GLY A 150 5.73 -25.59 -27.08
N ALA A 151 5.14 -25.91 -28.20
CA ALA A 151 3.85 -26.58 -28.35
C ALA A 151 3.71 -27.82 -27.44
N ILE A 152 3.45 -27.57 -26.16
CA ILE A 152 2.94 -28.60 -25.26
C ILE A 152 1.44 -28.63 -25.52
N SER A 153 0.98 -29.77 -26.03
CA SER A 153 -0.36 -30.07 -26.49
C SER A 153 -1.46 -29.39 -25.64
N HIS A 154 -2.20 -28.50 -26.27
CA HIS A 154 -3.33 -27.77 -25.68
C HIS A 154 -4.42 -28.65 -25.04
N HIS A 155 -4.44 -29.97 -25.30
CA HIS A 155 -5.47 -30.88 -24.82
C HIS A 155 -5.25 -31.48 -23.42
N ALA A 156 -3.99 -31.55 -22.91
CA ALA A 156 -3.72 -32.06 -21.56
C ALA A 156 -3.79 -30.96 -20.48
N MET A 157 -3.80 -29.70 -20.88
CA MET A 157 -3.77 -28.52 -19.97
C MET A 157 -5.13 -28.02 -19.52
N GLN A 158 -6.24 -28.48 -20.14
CA GLN A 158 -7.56 -27.89 -19.99
C GLN A 158 -8.35 -28.39 -18.77
N GLN A 159 -7.84 -29.33 -18.00
CA GLN A 159 -8.60 -29.98 -16.92
C GLN A 159 -8.07 -29.80 -15.48
N ARG A 160 -6.99 -29.09 -15.25
CA ARG A 160 -6.65 -28.73 -13.85
C ARG A 160 -7.53 -27.56 -13.43
N SER A 161 -8.41 -27.82 -12.47
CA SER A 161 -9.27 -26.82 -11.85
C SER A 161 -8.46 -25.60 -11.47
N MET A 162 -8.84 -24.41 -11.95
CA MET A 162 -8.23 -23.11 -11.63
C MET A 162 -8.08 -22.90 -10.11
N TRP A 163 -9.00 -23.44 -9.33
CA TRP A 163 -8.96 -23.45 -7.87
C TRP A 163 -7.74 -24.19 -7.29
N ARG A 164 -7.28 -25.25 -7.92
CA ARG A 164 -6.06 -25.96 -7.47
C ARG A 164 -4.78 -25.17 -7.68
N GLU A 165 -4.73 -24.31 -8.68
CA GLU A 165 -3.58 -23.44 -8.94
C GLU A 165 -3.55 -22.23 -8.01
N ILE A 166 -4.72 -21.76 -7.55
CA ILE A 166 -4.88 -20.63 -6.61
C ILE A 166 -4.48 -21.05 -5.19
N PHE A 167 -4.90 -22.24 -4.75
CA PHE A 167 -4.60 -22.76 -3.41
C PHE A 167 -3.30 -23.55 -3.35
N THR A 168 -2.28 -23.11 -4.10
CA THR A 168 -0.94 -23.69 -3.95
C THR A 168 -0.31 -23.25 -2.63
N PRO A 169 0.53 -24.10 -1.99
CA PRO A 169 1.24 -23.70 -0.77
C PRO A 169 1.99 -22.38 -0.92
N VAL A 170 2.55 -22.11 -2.09
CA VAL A 170 3.29 -20.87 -2.38
C VAL A 170 2.37 -19.65 -2.32
N VAL A 171 1.18 -19.70 -2.94
CA VAL A 171 0.21 -18.59 -2.89
C VAL A 171 -0.26 -18.38 -1.46
N MET A 172 -0.53 -19.45 -0.70
CA MET A 172 -0.92 -19.35 0.70
C MET A 172 0.18 -18.74 1.58
N MET A 173 1.44 -19.10 1.34
CA MET A 173 2.59 -18.49 2.04
C MET A 173 2.70 -16.98 1.73
N TYR A 174 2.58 -16.58 0.47
CA TYR A 174 2.55 -15.15 0.11
C TYR A 174 1.35 -14.42 0.75
N THR A 175 0.18 -15.04 0.76
CA THR A 175 -1.03 -14.47 1.38
C THR A 175 -0.80 -14.21 2.87
N LEU A 176 -0.24 -15.18 3.59
CA LEU A 176 0.04 -15.06 5.01
C LEU A 176 1.16 -14.05 5.30
N ALA A 177 2.23 -14.03 4.50
CA ALA A 177 3.27 -13.03 4.62
C ALA A 177 2.72 -11.62 4.36
N TYR A 178 1.87 -11.45 3.34
CA TYR A 178 1.23 -10.17 3.05
C TYR A 178 0.25 -9.74 4.15
N PHE A 179 -0.51 -10.67 4.72
CA PHE A 179 -1.35 -10.41 5.90
C PHE A 179 -0.52 -9.84 7.06
N CYS A 180 0.64 -10.41 7.37
CA CYS A 180 1.53 -9.90 8.40
C CYS A 180 2.01 -8.47 8.07
N LEU A 181 2.30 -8.19 6.80
CA LEU A 181 2.77 -6.89 6.34
C LEU A 181 1.68 -5.82 6.39
N THR A 182 0.48 -6.12 5.89
CA THR A 182 -0.63 -5.16 5.90
C THR A 182 -1.09 -4.83 7.30
N ASN A 183 -0.95 -5.77 8.24
CA ASN A 183 -1.21 -5.53 9.66
C ASN A 183 -0.33 -4.39 10.19
N THR A 184 0.98 -4.43 9.95
CA THR A 184 1.89 -3.37 10.41
C THR A 184 1.69 -2.05 9.67
N LEU A 185 1.41 -2.07 8.36
CA LEU A 185 1.13 -0.85 7.60
C LEU A 185 -0.12 -0.13 8.14
N SER A 186 -1.16 -0.88 8.48
CA SER A 186 -2.36 -0.35 9.12
C SER A 186 -2.06 0.20 10.53
N ALA A 187 -1.24 -0.52 11.30
CA ALA A 187 -0.79 -0.05 12.62
C ALA A 187 -0.07 1.30 12.52
N ILE A 188 0.87 1.45 11.58
CA ILE A 188 1.59 2.70 11.34
C ILE A 188 0.60 3.82 10.96
N SER A 189 -0.31 3.56 10.03
CA SER A 189 -1.22 4.58 9.52
C SER A 189 -2.22 5.09 10.58
N ILE A 190 -2.77 4.17 11.38
CA ILE A 190 -3.90 4.48 12.28
C ILE A 190 -3.40 4.84 13.68
N TRP A 191 -2.41 4.11 14.20
CA TRP A 191 -2.04 4.23 15.60
C TRP A 191 -0.86 5.16 15.87
N THR A 192 0.01 5.46 14.87
CA THR A 192 1.17 6.35 15.10
C THR A 192 0.79 7.68 15.74
N PRO A 193 -0.22 8.45 15.27
CA PRO A 193 -0.57 9.70 15.91
C PRO A 193 -1.02 9.53 17.38
N GLN A 194 -1.80 8.49 17.69
CA GLN A 194 -2.28 8.21 19.04
C GLN A 194 -1.15 7.74 19.96
N ILE A 195 -0.23 6.91 19.45
CA ILE A 195 0.96 6.49 20.17
C ILE A 195 1.83 7.71 20.49
N LEU A 196 2.08 8.57 19.51
CA LEU A 196 2.83 9.81 19.73
C LEU A 196 2.15 10.75 20.74
N GLN A 197 0.83 10.84 20.71
CA GLN A 197 0.07 11.63 21.67
C GLN A 197 0.16 11.03 23.08
N SER A 198 0.17 9.70 23.25
CA SER A 198 0.32 9.06 24.55
C SER A 198 1.69 9.33 25.18
N PHE A 199 2.75 9.50 24.36
CA PHE A 199 4.11 9.81 24.79
C PHE A 199 4.35 11.30 25.06
N ASN A 200 3.59 12.16 24.36
CA ASN A 200 3.73 13.63 24.41
C ASN A 200 2.43 14.25 24.96
N GLN A 201 2.03 13.87 26.17
CA GLN A 201 0.82 14.37 26.80
C GLN A 201 0.84 15.90 26.93
N GLY A 202 -0.26 16.54 26.50
CA GLY A 202 -0.37 18.00 26.50
C GLY A 202 0.17 18.70 25.24
N SER A 203 0.75 17.96 24.28
CA SER A 203 1.16 18.53 23.00
C SER A 203 -0.04 18.89 22.12
N SER A 204 0.11 19.97 21.34
CA SER A 204 -0.93 20.38 20.38
C SER A 204 -1.08 19.37 19.23
N ASN A 205 -2.25 19.35 18.57
CA ASN A 205 -2.49 18.55 17.38
C ASN A 205 -1.49 18.84 16.27
N ILE A 206 -1.05 20.09 16.14
CA ILE A 206 -0.03 20.51 15.16
C ILE A 206 1.31 19.82 15.48
N THR A 207 1.72 19.83 16.74
CA THR A 207 2.96 19.17 17.18
C THR A 207 2.90 17.66 16.88
N ILE A 208 1.80 17.00 17.21
CA ILE A 208 1.62 15.57 16.92
C ILE A 208 1.63 15.29 15.42
N GLY A 209 0.98 16.13 14.60
CA GLY A 209 1.02 16.02 13.14
C GLY A 209 2.43 16.15 12.57
N LEU A 210 3.22 17.11 13.04
CA LEU A 210 4.62 17.29 12.66
C LEU A 210 5.49 16.10 13.08
N LEU A 211 5.31 15.60 14.30
CA LEU A 211 6.04 14.42 14.78
C LEU A 211 5.66 13.17 13.98
N ALA A 212 4.39 12.99 13.60
CA ALA A 212 3.94 11.86 12.78
C ALA A 212 4.47 11.91 11.34
N ALA A 213 4.84 13.07 10.82
CA ALA A 213 5.46 13.21 9.51
C ALA A 213 6.92 12.72 9.49
N VAL A 214 7.65 12.79 10.60
CA VAL A 214 9.07 12.42 10.69
C VAL A 214 9.32 10.95 10.27
N PRO A 215 8.62 9.94 10.81
CA PRO A 215 8.77 8.56 10.37
C PRO A 215 8.53 8.39 8.88
N GLN A 216 7.57 9.10 8.29
CA GLN A 216 7.22 8.98 6.88
C GLN A 216 8.31 9.57 5.97
N ILE A 217 8.90 10.71 6.35
CA ILE A 217 10.03 11.30 5.62
C ILE A 217 11.23 10.35 5.63
N CYS A 218 11.58 9.80 6.80
CA CYS A 218 12.64 8.80 6.92
C CYS A 218 12.33 7.55 6.08
N THR A 219 11.07 7.14 6.02
CA THR A 219 10.60 6.01 5.23
C THR A 219 10.86 6.19 3.75
N ILE A 220 10.59 7.37 3.19
CA ILE A 220 10.84 7.66 1.77
C ILE A 220 12.31 7.41 1.43
N LEU A 221 13.21 7.96 2.24
CA LEU A 221 14.67 7.81 2.04
C LEU A 221 15.10 6.35 2.19
N GLY A 222 14.66 5.68 3.26
CA GLY A 222 14.97 4.28 3.54
C GLY A 222 14.46 3.33 2.46
N MET A 223 13.22 3.51 2.00
CA MET A 223 12.60 2.71 0.94
C MET A 223 13.36 2.86 -0.39
N ILE A 224 13.72 4.09 -0.79
CA ILE A 224 14.48 4.33 -2.02
C ILE A 224 15.86 3.68 -1.94
N TYR A 225 16.56 3.86 -0.83
CA TYR A 225 17.89 3.26 -0.61
C TYR A 225 17.82 1.72 -0.69
N TRP A 226 16.90 1.11 0.07
CA TRP A 226 16.77 -0.33 0.16
C TRP A 226 16.33 -0.99 -1.14
N SER A 227 15.38 -0.37 -1.85
CA SER A 227 14.93 -0.84 -3.17
C SER A 227 16.07 -0.82 -4.19
N ARG A 228 16.84 0.29 -4.25
CA ARG A 228 18.03 0.38 -5.13
C ARG A 228 19.10 -0.65 -4.78
N HIS A 229 19.31 -0.92 -3.50
CA HIS A 229 20.27 -1.94 -3.06
C HIS A 229 19.81 -3.35 -3.48
N SER A 230 18.52 -3.67 -3.32
CA SER A 230 17.94 -4.91 -3.80
C SER A 230 18.06 -5.09 -5.32
N ASP A 231 17.82 -4.00 -6.09
CA ASP A 231 17.94 -4.02 -7.54
C ASP A 231 19.38 -4.27 -8.01
N ARG A 232 20.35 -3.66 -7.34
CA ARG A 232 21.79 -3.89 -7.64
C ARG A 232 22.25 -5.31 -7.33
N ARG A 233 21.73 -5.91 -6.24
CA ARG A 233 22.10 -7.26 -5.83
C ARG A 233 21.31 -8.35 -6.55
N GLN A 234 20.20 -8.00 -7.24
CA GLN A 234 19.28 -8.94 -7.89
C GLN A 234 18.79 -10.04 -6.95
N GLU A 235 18.78 -9.76 -5.65
CA GLU A 235 18.36 -10.68 -4.59
C GLU A 235 17.11 -10.12 -3.92
N ARG A 236 16.02 -10.88 -3.94
CA ARG A 236 14.71 -10.43 -3.45
C ARG A 236 14.33 -11.04 -2.10
N ARG A 237 14.79 -12.26 -1.82
CA ARG A 237 14.37 -13.02 -0.64
C ARG A 237 14.80 -12.36 0.66
N HIS A 238 16.11 -12.12 0.83
CA HIS A 238 16.63 -11.46 2.02
C HIS A 238 16.24 -9.98 2.06
N HIS A 239 16.17 -9.33 0.89
CA HIS A 239 15.75 -7.94 0.81
C HIS A 239 14.25 -7.73 1.12
N THR A 240 13.44 -8.79 1.09
CA THR A 240 12.06 -8.75 1.59
C THR A 240 12.01 -9.12 3.07
N ALA A 241 12.69 -10.19 3.50
CA ALA A 241 12.60 -10.71 4.87
C ALA A 241 13.29 -9.81 5.91
N LEU A 242 14.48 -9.27 5.60
CA LEU A 242 15.22 -8.40 6.54
C LEU A 242 14.45 -7.14 6.94
N PRO A 243 13.77 -6.42 6.04
CA PRO A 243 12.92 -5.30 6.43
C PRO A 243 11.77 -5.66 7.36
N TYR A 244 11.19 -6.87 7.26
CA TYR A 244 10.20 -7.34 8.24
C TYR A 244 10.81 -7.43 9.64
N LEU A 245 12.02 -8.00 9.76
CA LEU A 245 12.71 -8.09 11.05
C LEU A 245 13.14 -6.73 11.56
N PHE A 246 13.57 -5.83 10.67
CA PHE A 246 13.90 -4.46 11.03
C PHE A 246 12.69 -3.70 11.56
N ALA A 247 11.52 -3.90 10.94
CA ALA A 247 10.26 -3.33 11.42
C ALA A 247 9.84 -3.95 12.77
N ALA A 248 9.98 -5.26 12.94
CA ALA A 248 9.71 -5.94 14.21
C ALA A 248 10.59 -5.41 15.33
N ALA A 249 11.90 -5.27 15.09
CA ALA A 249 12.83 -4.67 16.04
C ALA A 249 12.43 -3.22 16.38
N GLY A 250 11.95 -2.45 15.40
CA GLY A 250 11.42 -1.10 15.61
C GLY A 250 10.24 -1.08 16.59
N TRP A 251 9.25 -1.95 16.39
CA TRP A 251 8.09 -2.04 17.29
C TRP A 251 8.49 -2.50 18.70
N LEU A 252 9.39 -3.45 18.81
CA LEU A 252 9.92 -3.89 20.12
C LEU A 252 10.68 -2.76 20.81
N LEU A 253 11.51 -2.01 20.07
CA LEU A 253 12.23 -0.85 20.62
C LEU A 253 11.26 0.24 21.10
N ALA A 254 10.21 0.53 20.33
CA ALA A 254 9.19 1.50 20.71
C ALA A 254 8.44 1.10 21.98
N SER A 255 8.27 -0.20 22.24
CA SER A 255 7.59 -0.73 23.43
C SER A 255 8.49 -0.95 24.66
N ALA A 256 9.81 -0.94 24.48
CA ALA A 256 10.77 -1.33 25.52
C ALA A 256 11.16 -0.19 26.48
N THR A 257 10.74 1.04 26.19
CA THR A 257 11.19 2.21 26.95
C THR A 257 10.13 3.31 27.00
N ASP A 258 10.15 4.12 28.02
CA ASP A 258 9.33 5.32 28.14
C ASP A 258 10.04 6.59 27.63
N HIS A 259 11.23 6.46 27.06
CA HIS A 259 11.99 7.60 26.55
C HIS A 259 11.52 7.98 25.14
N ASN A 260 10.87 9.14 24.99
CA ASN A 260 10.21 9.60 23.76
C ASN A 260 11.08 9.50 22.51
N MET A 261 12.39 9.84 22.59
CA MET A 261 13.29 9.78 21.45
C MET A 261 13.57 8.35 20.97
N ILE A 262 13.67 7.39 21.90
CA ILE A 262 13.92 5.99 21.57
C ILE A 262 12.63 5.37 21.00
N GLN A 263 11.48 5.73 21.55
CA GLN A 263 10.17 5.32 21.01
C GLN A 263 9.98 5.84 19.57
N MET A 264 10.31 7.11 19.33
CA MET A 264 10.28 7.70 17.98
C MET A 264 11.22 6.96 17.03
N LEU A 265 12.44 6.63 17.46
CA LEU A 265 13.37 5.83 16.67
C LEU A 265 12.79 4.46 16.32
N GLY A 266 12.14 3.81 17.28
CA GLY A 266 11.42 2.54 17.05
C GLY A 266 10.33 2.67 16.00
N ILE A 267 9.51 3.72 16.04
CA ILE A 267 8.47 3.99 15.03
C ILE A 267 9.08 4.25 13.65
N ILE A 268 10.18 5.01 13.59
CA ILE A 268 10.92 5.25 12.34
C ILE A 268 11.43 3.93 11.75
N MET A 269 12.04 3.07 12.56
CA MET A 269 12.51 1.75 12.12
C MET A 269 11.36 0.88 11.63
N ALA A 270 10.23 0.84 12.36
CA ALA A 270 9.04 0.11 11.97
C ALA A 270 8.49 0.59 10.62
N SER A 271 8.42 1.90 10.41
CA SER A 271 7.94 2.51 9.16
C SER A 271 8.88 2.20 7.98
N ILE A 272 10.18 2.45 8.13
CA ILE A 272 11.18 2.16 7.08
C ILE A 272 11.13 0.68 6.68
N GLY A 273 11.13 -0.23 7.67
CA GLY A 273 11.11 -1.67 7.42
C GLY A 273 9.83 -2.09 6.68
N SER A 274 8.67 -1.68 7.15
CA SER A 274 7.38 -2.08 6.57
C SER A 274 7.20 -1.61 5.13
N PHE A 275 7.48 -0.34 4.83
CA PHE A 275 7.35 0.19 3.48
C PHE A 275 8.44 -0.32 2.54
N SER A 276 9.67 -0.55 3.03
CA SER A 276 10.73 -1.18 2.24
C SER A 276 10.40 -2.63 1.89
N ALA A 277 9.82 -3.37 2.83
CA ALA A 277 9.30 -4.71 2.58
C ALA A 277 8.19 -4.69 1.53
N MET A 278 7.23 -3.77 1.65
CA MET A 278 6.10 -3.62 0.71
C MET A 278 6.57 -3.34 -0.72
N ALA A 279 7.55 -2.46 -0.89
CA ALA A 279 8.08 -2.09 -2.20
C ALA A 279 8.71 -3.29 -2.94
N ILE A 280 9.38 -4.18 -2.21
CA ILE A 280 10.04 -5.35 -2.80
C ILE A 280 9.09 -6.56 -2.88
N PHE A 281 8.18 -6.72 -1.92
CA PHE A 281 7.26 -7.86 -1.84
C PHE A 281 6.58 -8.14 -3.16
N TRP A 282 5.98 -7.13 -3.80
CA TRP A 282 5.25 -7.30 -5.05
C TRP A 282 6.10 -7.64 -6.27
N THR A 283 7.42 -7.65 -6.14
CA THR A 283 8.33 -8.14 -7.19
C THR A 283 8.63 -9.63 -7.06
N THR A 284 8.21 -10.28 -5.97
CA THR A 284 8.56 -11.68 -5.66
C THR A 284 7.54 -12.71 -6.14
N PRO A 285 6.21 -12.47 -6.16
CA PRO A 285 5.24 -13.45 -6.64
C PRO A 285 5.47 -13.85 -8.11
N ASP A 286 5.93 -12.92 -8.93
CA ASP A 286 6.25 -13.18 -10.34
C ASP A 286 7.32 -14.23 -10.56
N GLN A 287 8.18 -14.47 -9.58
CA GLN A 287 9.28 -15.44 -9.65
C GLN A 287 8.85 -16.84 -9.19
N SER A 288 7.71 -16.95 -8.51
CA SER A 288 7.31 -18.19 -7.82
C SER A 288 5.94 -18.72 -8.27
N ILE A 289 5.12 -17.87 -8.89
CA ILE A 289 3.76 -18.22 -9.34
C ILE A 289 3.76 -18.40 -10.86
N SER A 290 3.14 -19.49 -11.35
CA SER A 290 3.03 -19.76 -12.79
C SER A 290 2.33 -18.61 -13.53
N LEU A 291 2.72 -18.34 -14.77
CA LEU A 291 2.11 -17.27 -15.60
C LEU A 291 0.58 -17.36 -15.66
N ARG A 292 0.05 -18.58 -15.71
CA ARG A 292 -1.41 -18.84 -15.78
C ARG A 292 -2.15 -18.45 -14.50
N ALA A 293 -1.54 -18.74 -13.33
CA ALA A 293 -2.14 -18.48 -12.02
C ALA A 293 -1.79 -17.08 -11.48
N ARG A 294 -0.86 -16.36 -12.12
CA ARG A 294 -0.26 -15.14 -11.60
C ARG A 294 -1.28 -14.05 -11.30
N ALA A 295 -2.12 -13.70 -12.26
CA ALA A 295 -3.11 -12.62 -12.09
C ALA A 295 -4.09 -12.92 -10.94
N ILE A 296 -4.61 -14.15 -10.91
CA ILE A 296 -5.56 -14.59 -9.87
C ILE A 296 -4.84 -14.77 -8.53
N GLY A 297 -3.64 -15.33 -8.54
CA GLY A 297 -2.81 -15.48 -7.33
C GLY A 297 -2.51 -14.13 -6.68
N ILE A 298 -2.10 -13.13 -7.46
CA ILE A 298 -1.87 -11.75 -6.98
C ILE A 298 -3.17 -11.15 -6.41
N ALA A 299 -4.30 -11.35 -7.07
CA ALA A 299 -5.59 -10.86 -6.58
C ALA A 299 -5.98 -11.52 -5.24
N VAL A 300 -5.77 -12.83 -5.09
CA VAL A 300 -6.02 -13.57 -3.84
C VAL A 300 -5.09 -13.10 -2.73
N ILE A 301 -3.78 -12.98 -3.00
CA ILE A 301 -2.79 -12.47 -2.04
C ILE A 301 -3.21 -11.09 -1.56
N ASN A 302 -3.56 -10.19 -2.47
CA ASN A 302 -3.97 -8.83 -2.12
C ASN A 302 -5.27 -8.81 -1.32
N ALA A 303 -6.33 -9.44 -1.82
CA ALA A 303 -7.65 -9.39 -1.17
C ALA A 303 -7.61 -10.04 0.22
N THR A 304 -7.04 -11.25 0.32
CA THR A 304 -7.00 -12.01 1.58
C THR A 304 -5.98 -11.43 2.55
N GLY A 305 -4.83 -10.97 2.04
CA GLY A 305 -3.80 -10.34 2.86
C GLY A 305 -4.28 -9.03 3.49
N ASN A 306 -5.11 -8.24 2.79
CA ASN A 306 -5.70 -7.01 3.34
C ASN A 306 -6.66 -7.23 4.54
N ILE A 307 -7.06 -8.47 4.83
CA ILE A 307 -7.74 -8.81 6.09
C ILE A 307 -6.85 -8.45 7.29
N GLY A 308 -5.50 -8.55 7.14
CA GLY A 308 -4.55 -8.09 8.16
C GLY A 308 -4.68 -6.61 8.47
N SER A 309 -4.91 -5.78 7.44
CA SER A 309 -5.14 -4.34 7.61
C SER A 309 -6.43 -4.04 8.40
N ALA A 310 -7.50 -4.80 8.15
CA ALA A 310 -8.76 -4.65 8.88
C ALA A 310 -8.67 -5.17 10.33
N LEU A 311 -7.92 -6.25 10.54
CA LEU A 311 -7.76 -6.85 11.87
C LEU A 311 -6.86 -6.03 12.80
N SER A 312 -5.85 -5.35 12.27
CA SER A 312 -4.86 -4.62 13.05
C SER A 312 -5.44 -3.59 14.01
N PRO A 313 -6.31 -2.65 13.58
CA PRO A 313 -6.88 -1.65 14.48
C PRO A 313 -7.71 -2.29 15.60
N PHE A 314 -8.46 -3.34 15.26
CA PHE A 314 -9.26 -4.07 16.24
C PHE A 314 -8.38 -4.75 17.30
N MET A 315 -7.36 -5.49 16.89
CA MET A 315 -6.48 -6.24 17.79
C MET A 315 -5.67 -5.30 18.69
N ILE A 316 -5.11 -4.23 18.12
CA ILE A 316 -4.34 -3.26 18.91
C ILE A 316 -5.25 -2.53 19.90
N GLY A 317 -6.45 -2.11 19.47
CA GLY A 317 -7.42 -1.47 20.35
C GLY A 317 -7.87 -2.39 21.49
N TRP A 318 -8.24 -3.63 21.18
CA TRP A 318 -8.64 -4.62 22.16
C TRP A 318 -7.53 -4.95 23.17
N LEU A 319 -6.30 -5.15 22.70
CA LEU A 319 -5.15 -5.38 23.58
C LEU A 319 -4.85 -4.17 24.45
N LYS A 320 -4.98 -2.95 23.92
CA LYS A 320 -4.85 -1.73 24.70
C LYS A 320 -5.91 -1.64 25.81
N ASP A 321 -7.17 -1.94 25.48
CA ASP A 321 -8.27 -1.89 26.47
C ASP A 321 -8.06 -2.94 27.59
N LEU A 322 -7.54 -4.13 27.24
CA LEU A 322 -7.23 -5.18 28.23
C LEU A 322 -6.03 -4.85 29.13
N THR A 323 -4.99 -4.23 28.58
CA THR A 323 -3.71 -4.05 29.29
C THR A 323 -3.45 -2.63 29.78
N GLY A 324 -4.29 -1.67 29.36
CA GLY A 324 -4.10 -0.25 29.63
C GLY A 324 -2.95 0.42 28.86
N SER A 325 -2.26 -0.32 27.96
CA SER A 325 -1.08 0.17 27.26
C SER A 325 -1.06 -0.27 25.78
N PHE A 326 -0.43 0.53 24.94
CA PHE A 326 -0.17 0.16 23.55
C PHE A 326 0.88 -0.95 23.39
N ASN A 327 1.72 -1.21 24.40
CA ASN A 327 2.87 -2.12 24.29
C ASN A 327 2.47 -3.53 23.85
N SER A 328 1.37 -4.07 24.37
CA SER A 328 0.85 -5.38 23.97
C SER A 328 0.46 -5.45 22.49
N GLY A 329 -0.15 -4.38 21.97
CA GLY A 329 -0.45 -4.25 20.55
C GLY A 329 0.81 -4.18 19.67
N LEU A 330 1.85 -3.47 20.12
CA LEU A 330 3.13 -3.38 19.42
C LEU A 330 3.85 -4.73 19.41
N TRP A 331 3.81 -5.51 20.49
CA TRP A 331 4.36 -6.87 20.55
C TRP A 331 3.62 -7.82 19.60
N PHE A 332 2.30 -7.71 19.52
CA PHE A 332 1.50 -8.49 18.59
C PHE A 332 1.93 -8.24 17.14
N VAL A 333 2.07 -6.97 16.74
CA VAL A 333 2.51 -6.60 15.39
C VAL A 333 3.95 -7.07 15.12
N ALA A 334 4.85 -6.93 16.11
CA ALA A 334 6.22 -7.41 16.00
C ALA A 334 6.29 -8.93 15.81
N ALA A 335 5.48 -9.69 16.56
CA ALA A 335 5.41 -11.15 16.41
C ALA A 335 4.93 -11.57 15.01
N LEU A 336 3.89 -10.90 14.48
CA LEU A 336 3.42 -11.15 13.11
C LEU A 336 4.51 -10.87 12.07
N LEU A 337 5.30 -9.81 12.25
CA LEU A 337 6.40 -9.49 11.34
C LEU A 337 7.51 -10.56 11.38
N VAL A 338 7.85 -11.07 12.56
CA VAL A 338 8.82 -12.18 12.67
C VAL A 338 8.31 -13.43 11.96
N ILE A 339 7.03 -13.78 12.14
CA ILE A 339 6.37 -14.89 11.44
C ILE A 339 6.42 -14.63 9.92
N GLY A 340 6.06 -13.42 9.48
CA GLY A 340 6.09 -13.04 8.07
C GLY A 340 7.50 -13.16 7.45
N ALA A 341 8.54 -12.74 8.15
CA ALA A 341 9.93 -12.91 7.73
C ALA A 341 10.30 -14.39 7.57
N GLY A 342 9.93 -15.25 8.54
CA GLY A 342 10.15 -16.70 8.48
C GLY A 342 9.45 -17.33 7.27
N ILE A 343 8.20 -16.91 6.98
CA ILE A 343 7.46 -17.38 5.82
C ILE A 343 8.16 -16.97 4.52
N ILE A 344 8.59 -15.71 4.39
CA ILE A 344 9.32 -15.24 3.20
C ILE A 344 10.61 -16.05 2.98
N TRP A 345 11.33 -16.39 4.04
CA TRP A 345 12.51 -17.26 3.93
C TRP A 345 12.18 -18.69 3.51
N ALA A 346 11.02 -19.20 3.89
CA ALA A 346 10.57 -20.54 3.53
C ALA A 346 10.01 -20.63 2.10
N ILE A 347 9.63 -19.52 1.45
CA ILE A 347 9.10 -19.53 0.07
C ILE A 347 10.20 -20.02 -0.89
N PRO A 348 9.94 -21.02 -1.75
CA PRO A 348 10.87 -21.46 -2.79
C PRO A 348 10.94 -20.43 -3.91
N MET A 349 11.83 -19.45 -3.80
CA MET A 349 12.14 -18.51 -4.87
C MET A 349 13.23 -19.09 -5.76
N GLN A 350 13.02 -19.09 -7.09
CA GLN A 350 14.07 -19.42 -8.03
C GLN A 350 15.10 -18.29 -8.01
N SER A 351 16.38 -18.64 -7.73
CA SER A 351 17.43 -17.64 -7.88
C SER A 351 17.47 -17.18 -9.33
N SER A 352 17.32 -15.89 -9.54
CA SER A 352 17.51 -15.29 -10.88
C SER A 352 18.95 -15.61 -11.29
N ARG A 353 19.13 -16.54 -12.24
CA ARG A 353 20.44 -16.70 -12.90
C ARG A 353 20.81 -15.36 -13.51
N PRO A 354 22.05 -14.88 -13.33
CA PRO A 354 22.51 -13.70 -14.04
C PRO A 354 22.26 -13.92 -15.53
N ARG A 355 21.47 -13.04 -16.17
CA ARG A 355 21.48 -12.99 -17.62
C ARG A 355 22.92 -12.75 -18.02
N ALA A 356 23.52 -13.68 -18.74
CA ALA A 356 24.79 -13.45 -19.40
C ALA A 356 24.61 -12.16 -20.24
N THR A 357 25.38 -11.15 -19.90
CA THR A 357 25.51 -9.94 -20.70
C THR A 357 26.06 -10.36 -22.06
N PRO A 358 25.46 -9.91 -23.18
CA PRO A 358 26.02 -10.15 -24.50
C PRO A 358 27.38 -9.47 -24.66
#